data_25e628527929ff26b22390361997bdfa
#
_entry.id   25e628527929ff26b22390361997bdfa
#
_cell.length_a   1.000
_cell.length_b   1.000
_cell.length_c   1.000
_cell.angle_alpha   90.00
_cell.angle_beta   90.00
_cell.angle_gamma   90.00
#
_symmetry.space_group_name_H-M   'P 1'
#
loop_
_entity.id
_entity.type
_entity.pdbx_description
1 polymer ?
#
loop_
_entity_poly.entity_id
_entity_poly.type
_entity_poly.pdbx_seq_one_letter_code
_entity_poly.pdbx_strand_id
1 'polypeptide(L)'
;MRKRLSVIVVACVFACAMSIMLAGCAGDSTYEPEGKSPTVSSPTIGQSGTLRVGVNTEKSPLAGMSSDGERIIGIDVDVAAAIADELGLKLSIVDVGSDPAGALSNGKVDIVMDIDSSDAPSGVWVSERYVPTGIALFALSSSQSGLPTANAQSSIAAQLSSTSAWAVSNTYGDASLKSVASLSDAFSQLSGGSVKYVAADAIIGMYAAHVAGVDVDIVGMLAQPSGYCIAASSTNADLKTAVEGAVEQLTSNGVIGIIEAKWLGKAIDFTGIDVVGAASKSVDADSDTAVKTTTE
;
A
#
# COMPACT_ATOMS: atom_id res chain seq x y z
N MET A 1 42.08 3.48 -59.55
CA MET A 1 41.25 4.50 -58.92
C MET A 1 39.78 4.03 -58.60
N ARG A 2 39.13 3.27 -59.48
CA ARG A 2 37.71 2.82 -59.27
C ARG A 2 37.49 1.91 -58.06
N LYS A 3 38.42 1.01 -57.66
CA LYS A 3 38.25 0.12 -56.47
C LYS A 3 38.36 0.83 -55.13
N ARG A 4 39.07 1.93 -55.02
CA ARG A 4 39.16 2.71 -53.75
C ARG A 4 37.92 3.58 -53.50
N LEU A 5 37.28 4.02 -54.57
CA LEU A 5 36.04 4.81 -54.47
C LEU A 5 34.85 3.96 -53.99
N SER A 6 34.74 2.69 -54.41
CA SER A 6 33.71 1.75 -53.98
C SER A 6 33.82 1.38 -52.52
N VAL A 7 35.03 1.26 -51.96
CA VAL A 7 35.23 0.94 -50.52
C VAL A 7 34.86 2.13 -49.62
N ILE A 8 35.13 3.37 -50.07
CA ILE A 8 34.78 4.57 -49.32
C ILE A 8 33.25 4.77 -49.28
N VAL A 9 32.54 4.52 -50.40
CA VAL A 9 31.07 4.62 -50.46
C VAL A 9 30.39 3.57 -49.57
N VAL A 10 30.90 2.33 -49.55
CA VAL A 10 30.36 1.28 -48.67
C VAL A 10 30.64 1.57 -47.18
N ALA A 11 31.80 2.13 -46.86
CA ALA A 11 32.14 2.54 -45.48
C ALA A 11 31.29 3.71 -44.99
N CYS A 12 30.97 4.70 -45.86
CA CYS A 12 30.06 5.81 -45.52
C CYS A 12 28.60 5.35 -45.34
N VAL A 13 28.13 4.41 -46.15
CA VAL A 13 26.74 3.86 -45.97
C VAL A 13 26.65 3.04 -44.69
N PHE A 14 27.69 2.29 -44.31
CA PHE A 14 27.71 1.57 -43.04
C PHE A 14 27.79 2.51 -41.81
N ALA A 15 28.54 3.60 -41.90
CA ALA A 15 28.61 4.62 -40.84
C ALA A 15 27.32 5.36 -40.66
N CYS A 16 26.58 5.70 -41.74
CA CYS A 16 25.24 6.31 -41.66
C CYS A 16 24.17 5.35 -41.12
N ALA A 17 24.25 4.05 -41.44
CA ALA A 17 23.31 3.05 -40.91
C ALA A 17 23.52 2.80 -39.41
N MET A 18 24.76 2.95 -38.88
CA MET A 18 25.04 2.83 -37.44
C MET A 18 24.65 4.06 -36.63
N SER A 19 24.55 5.23 -37.26
CA SER A 19 24.13 6.49 -36.57
C SER A 19 22.62 6.58 -36.36
N ILE A 20 21.80 5.75 -37.00
CA ILE A 20 20.35 5.74 -36.83
C ILE A 20 19.91 4.85 -35.68
N MET A 21 20.78 3.97 -35.17
CA MET A 21 20.47 3.08 -34.03
C MET A 21 20.73 3.70 -32.64
N LEU A 22 21.27 4.94 -32.56
CA LEU A 22 21.51 5.63 -31.28
C LEU A 22 20.53 6.79 -31.02
N ALA A 23 19.50 6.98 -31.84
CA ALA A 23 18.36 7.81 -31.51
C ALA A 23 17.31 6.99 -30.72
N GLY A 24 17.77 6.16 -29.76
CA GLY A 24 16.97 5.44 -28.81
C GLY A 24 16.70 6.30 -27.59
N CYS A 25 15.50 6.82 -27.51
CA CYS A 25 14.72 7.05 -26.32
C CYS A 25 15.38 7.82 -25.16
N ALA A 26 15.53 9.14 -25.34
CA ALA A 26 15.19 10.06 -24.27
C ALA A 26 13.68 10.37 -24.41
N GLY A 27 12.85 9.38 -24.19
CA GLY A 27 11.41 9.54 -24.06
C GLY A 27 11.09 9.72 -22.61
N ASP A 28 10.51 10.84 -22.25
CA ASP A 28 9.70 10.95 -21.03
C ASP A 28 8.87 9.66 -20.93
N SER A 29 9.10 8.89 -19.86
CA SER A 29 8.37 7.65 -19.61
C SER A 29 6.98 7.97 -19.05
N THR A 30 6.22 8.77 -19.80
CA THR A 30 4.79 8.94 -19.53
C THR A 30 4.13 7.65 -19.98
N TYR A 31 3.66 6.85 -19.03
CA TYR A 31 2.85 5.67 -19.33
C TYR A 31 1.64 6.07 -20.17
N GLU A 32 1.48 5.45 -21.33
CA GLU A 32 0.31 5.59 -22.20
C GLU A 32 -0.34 4.21 -22.35
N PRO A 33 -1.62 4.04 -21.97
CA PRO A 33 -2.32 2.78 -22.14
C PRO A 33 -2.43 2.44 -23.63
N GLU A 34 -1.92 1.29 -24.06
CA GLU A 34 -2.02 0.85 -25.43
C GLU A 34 -3.45 0.32 -25.73
N GLY A 35 -4.12 0.94 -26.69
CA GLY A 35 -5.34 0.40 -27.30
C GLY A 35 -6.64 0.54 -26.51
N LYS A 36 -6.66 1.12 -25.32
CA LYS A 36 -7.88 1.41 -24.55
C LYS A 36 -8.42 2.80 -24.85
N SER A 37 -9.72 2.92 -25.07
CA SER A 37 -10.40 4.21 -25.15
C SER A 37 -10.72 4.72 -23.74
N PRO A 38 -10.53 6.02 -23.44
CA PRO A 38 -10.90 6.59 -22.15
C PRO A 38 -12.35 6.31 -21.77
N THR A 39 -12.58 5.77 -20.58
CA THR A 39 -13.93 5.50 -20.05
C THR A 39 -14.53 6.75 -19.39
N VAL A 40 -13.70 7.71 -19.00
CA VAL A 40 -14.10 9.01 -18.47
C VAL A 40 -13.37 10.14 -19.18
N SER A 41 -14.00 11.31 -19.27
CA SER A 41 -13.44 12.48 -19.94
C SER A 41 -13.75 13.76 -19.14
N SER A 42 -13.22 14.89 -19.57
CA SER A 42 -13.58 16.19 -18.98
C SER A 42 -15.09 16.48 -19.19
N PRO A 43 -15.84 16.96 -18.17
CA PRO A 43 -15.33 17.54 -16.92
C PRO A 43 -15.16 16.52 -15.77
N THR A 44 -15.44 15.21 -15.95
CA THR A 44 -15.30 14.17 -14.92
C THR A 44 -13.87 14.10 -14.37
N ILE A 45 -12.87 14.32 -15.25
CA ILE A 45 -11.46 14.52 -14.89
C ILE A 45 -11.01 15.91 -15.30
N GLY A 46 -10.15 16.54 -14.49
CA GLY A 46 -9.74 17.93 -14.71
C GLY A 46 -8.78 18.14 -15.88
N GLN A 47 -8.10 17.08 -16.35
CA GLN A 47 -7.23 17.10 -17.52
C GLN A 47 -7.65 16.01 -18.50
N SER A 48 -8.02 16.40 -19.72
CA SER A 48 -8.46 15.45 -20.75
C SER A 48 -7.40 14.37 -21.01
N GLY A 49 -7.83 13.09 -20.95
CA GLY A 49 -6.99 11.92 -21.21
C GLY A 49 -5.96 11.61 -20.11
N THR A 50 -5.98 12.29 -18.96
CA THR A 50 -5.00 12.09 -17.89
C THR A 50 -5.69 12.01 -16.52
N LEU A 51 -5.46 10.94 -15.79
CA LEU A 51 -5.86 10.78 -14.39
C LEU A 51 -4.77 11.41 -13.51
N ARG A 52 -5.11 12.47 -12.75
CA ARG A 52 -4.21 13.12 -11.81
C ARG A 52 -4.43 12.51 -10.42
N VAL A 53 -3.40 11.87 -9.89
CA VAL A 53 -3.46 11.11 -8.62
C VAL A 53 -2.58 11.74 -7.57
N GLY A 54 -3.16 12.10 -6.44
CA GLY A 54 -2.47 12.60 -5.27
C GLY A 54 -1.94 11.45 -4.41
N VAL A 55 -0.69 11.57 -3.97
CA VAL A 55 -0.05 10.66 -3.02
C VAL A 55 0.70 11.44 -1.95
N ASN A 56 1.03 10.81 -0.83
CA ASN A 56 1.90 11.38 0.20
C ASN A 56 3.26 10.68 0.16
N THR A 57 4.30 11.38 -0.31
CA THR A 57 5.65 10.82 -0.49
C THR A 57 6.40 10.55 0.82
N GLU A 58 5.83 10.90 1.97
CA GLU A 58 6.39 10.60 3.29
C GLU A 58 5.94 9.22 3.83
N LYS A 59 5.08 8.50 3.10
CA LYS A 59 4.47 7.24 3.54
C LYS A 59 5.01 6.00 2.80
N SER A 60 6.33 5.86 2.70
CA SER A 60 6.93 4.62 2.14
C SER A 60 6.50 3.38 2.98
N PRO A 61 6.14 2.25 2.34
CA PRO A 61 6.24 1.89 0.91
C PRO A 61 5.01 2.27 0.07
N LEU A 62 3.99 2.94 0.61
CA LEU A 62 2.81 3.35 -0.16
C LEU A 62 3.22 4.33 -1.25
N ALA A 63 3.85 5.44 -0.89
CA ALA A 63 4.51 6.33 -1.83
C ALA A 63 5.79 6.91 -1.22
N GLY A 64 6.81 7.13 -2.05
CA GLY A 64 8.08 7.72 -1.64
C GLY A 64 8.90 8.11 -2.85
N MET A 65 9.98 8.87 -2.62
CA MET A 65 10.93 9.19 -3.67
C MET A 65 11.83 7.99 -3.97
N SER A 66 12.12 7.77 -5.25
CA SER A 66 13.14 6.82 -5.67
C SER A 66 14.53 7.21 -5.14
N SER A 67 15.47 6.28 -5.11
CA SER A 67 16.81 6.51 -4.54
C SER A 67 17.60 7.61 -5.23
N ASP A 68 17.31 7.90 -6.52
CA ASP A 68 17.87 9.00 -7.28
C ASP A 68 17.15 10.34 -7.03
N GLY A 69 16.00 10.32 -6.31
CA GLY A 69 15.19 11.48 -6.03
C GLY A 69 14.39 12.03 -7.22
N GLU A 70 14.33 11.31 -8.34
CA GLU A 70 13.74 11.82 -9.59
C GLU A 70 12.28 11.39 -9.77
N ARG A 71 11.85 10.28 -9.16
CA ARG A 71 10.53 9.71 -9.38
C ARG A 71 9.83 9.38 -8.07
N ILE A 72 8.51 9.51 -8.07
CA ILE A 72 7.66 8.99 -7.02
C ILE A 72 7.36 7.53 -7.35
N ILE A 73 7.59 6.64 -6.40
CA ILE A 73 7.39 5.18 -6.52
C ILE A 73 6.67 4.66 -5.29
N GLY A 74 6.05 3.50 -5.39
CA GLY A 74 5.38 2.87 -4.25
C GLY A 74 4.18 2.03 -4.67
N ILE A 75 3.53 1.39 -3.71
CA ILE A 75 2.32 0.59 -3.90
C ILE A 75 1.22 1.44 -4.53
N ASP A 76 0.99 2.65 -4.00
CA ASP A 76 -0.04 3.56 -4.48
C ASP A 76 0.19 4.00 -5.92
N VAL A 77 1.45 4.23 -6.30
CA VAL A 77 1.83 4.61 -7.66
C VAL A 77 1.54 3.48 -8.64
N ASP A 78 1.89 2.24 -8.27
CA ASP A 78 1.64 1.07 -9.12
C ASP A 78 0.13 0.79 -9.23
N VAL A 79 -0.63 0.92 -8.13
CA VAL A 79 -2.10 0.78 -8.15
C VAL A 79 -2.74 1.90 -8.97
N ALA A 80 -2.29 3.14 -8.82
CA ALA A 80 -2.76 4.27 -9.62
C ALA A 80 -2.48 4.07 -11.12
N ALA A 81 -1.32 3.50 -11.46
CA ALA A 81 -0.99 3.16 -12.85
C ALA A 81 -1.95 2.09 -13.41
N ALA A 82 -2.25 1.07 -12.63
CA ALA A 82 -3.20 0.03 -13.03
C ALA A 82 -4.63 0.58 -13.18
N ILE A 83 -5.08 1.49 -12.29
CA ILE A 83 -6.38 2.17 -12.42
C ILE A 83 -6.40 3.04 -13.68
N ALA A 84 -5.36 3.83 -13.93
CA ALA A 84 -5.29 4.68 -15.13
C ALA A 84 -5.32 3.83 -16.41
N ASP A 85 -4.61 2.70 -16.44
CA ASP A 85 -4.66 1.75 -17.56
C ASP A 85 -6.07 1.18 -17.75
N GLU A 86 -6.73 0.74 -16.67
CA GLU A 86 -8.09 0.21 -16.75
C GLU A 86 -9.08 1.25 -17.30
N LEU A 87 -8.89 2.52 -16.95
CA LEU A 87 -9.70 3.64 -17.43
C LEU A 87 -9.29 4.17 -18.82
N GLY A 88 -8.22 3.66 -19.43
CA GLY A 88 -7.70 4.14 -20.72
C GLY A 88 -7.08 5.55 -20.64
N LEU A 89 -6.52 5.92 -19.49
CA LEU A 89 -5.99 7.25 -19.21
C LEU A 89 -4.47 7.22 -19.01
N LYS A 90 -3.79 8.31 -19.34
CA LYS A 90 -2.43 8.59 -18.88
C LYS A 90 -2.44 8.84 -17.39
N LEU A 91 -1.34 8.53 -16.71
CA LEU A 91 -1.17 8.78 -15.29
C LEU A 91 -0.34 10.05 -15.05
N SER A 92 -0.78 10.86 -14.08
CA SER A 92 0.02 11.96 -13.51
C SER A 92 0.01 11.86 -11.99
N ILE A 93 1.16 11.56 -11.39
CA ILE A 93 1.33 11.49 -9.93
C ILE A 93 1.72 12.87 -9.40
N VAL A 94 1.05 13.29 -8.33
CA VAL A 94 1.25 14.58 -7.68
C VAL A 94 1.45 14.36 -6.17
N ASP A 95 2.56 14.83 -5.64
CA ASP A 95 2.72 14.87 -4.19
C ASP A 95 1.79 15.94 -3.58
N VAL A 96 0.91 15.49 -2.71
CA VAL A 96 -0.06 16.33 -1.99
C VAL A 96 0.27 16.46 -0.50
N GLY A 97 1.33 15.75 -0.06
CA GLY A 97 1.74 15.72 1.34
C GLY A 97 0.59 15.33 2.27
N SER A 98 0.42 16.09 3.35
CA SER A 98 -0.61 15.82 4.39
C SER A 98 -1.95 16.53 4.15
N ASP A 99 -2.18 17.14 2.96
CA ASP A 99 -3.43 17.85 2.63
C ASP A 99 -4.18 17.25 1.42
N PRO A 100 -4.65 16.00 1.51
CA PRO A 100 -5.39 15.36 0.42
C PRO A 100 -6.73 16.05 0.14
N ALA A 101 -7.43 16.51 1.18
CA ALA A 101 -8.73 17.18 1.03
C ALA A 101 -8.61 18.53 0.31
N GLY A 102 -7.59 19.31 0.64
CA GLY A 102 -7.28 20.55 -0.07
C GLY A 102 -6.91 20.31 -1.52
N ALA A 103 -6.13 19.29 -1.82
CA ALA A 103 -5.75 18.96 -3.20
C ALA A 103 -6.96 18.56 -4.08
N LEU A 104 -7.91 17.81 -3.53
CA LEU A 104 -9.18 17.47 -4.20
C LEU A 104 -10.07 18.71 -4.38
N SER A 105 -10.28 19.51 -3.33
CA SER A 105 -11.17 20.67 -3.37
C SER A 105 -10.67 21.77 -4.31
N ASN A 106 -9.35 21.92 -4.45
CA ASN A 106 -8.71 22.86 -5.36
C ASN A 106 -8.62 22.37 -6.79
N GLY A 107 -9.04 21.12 -7.07
CA GLY A 107 -8.93 20.52 -8.39
C GLY A 107 -7.48 20.27 -8.84
N LYS A 108 -6.52 20.19 -7.91
CA LYS A 108 -5.12 19.86 -8.18
C LYS A 108 -4.99 18.43 -8.67
N VAL A 109 -5.79 17.53 -8.12
CA VAL A 109 -5.87 16.11 -8.46
C VAL A 109 -7.32 15.67 -8.65
N ASP A 110 -7.53 14.53 -9.30
CA ASP A 110 -8.83 13.94 -9.53
C ASP A 110 -9.18 12.93 -8.42
N ILE A 111 -8.19 12.17 -7.98
CA ILE A 111 -8.28 11.21 -6.86
C ILE A 111 -7.06 11.35 -5.96
N VAL A 112 -7.18 10.85 -4.73
CA VAL A 112 -6.07 10.73 -3.77
C VAL A 112 -6.02 9.31 -3.23
N MET A 113 -4.82 8.74 -3.13
CA MET A 113 -4.54 7.43 -2.55
C MET A 113 -4.32 7.53 -1.03
N ASP A 114 -4.19 6.37 -0.35
CA ASP A 114 -3.75 6.28 1.05
C ASP A 114 -4.66 7.01 2.06
N ILE A 115 -5.96 6.92 1.85
CA ILE A 115 -6.93 7.40 2.84
C ILE A 115 -7.35 6.23 3.74
N ASP A 116 -7.08 6.35 5.04
CA ASP A 116 -7.66 5.42 6.00
C ASP A 116 -9.16 5.68 6.09
N SER A 117 -9.97 4.64 5.92
CA SER A 117 -11.43 4.76 5.95
C SER A 117 -11.97 5.28 7.28
N SER A 118 -11.21 5.08 8.39
CA SER A 118 -11.56 5.59 9.72
C SER A 118 -11.36 7.10 9.86
N ASP A 119 -10.46 7.69 9.05
CA ASP A 119 -10.03 9.09 9.12
C ASP A 119 -10.42 9.89 7.86
N ALA A 120 -11.41 9.41 7.11
CA ALA A 120 -11.83 10.04 5.87
C ALA A 120 -12.22 11.52 6.08
N PRO A 121 -11.66 12.47 5.31
CA PRO A 121 -12.00 13.88 5.43
C PRO A 121 -13.47 14.13 5.11
N SER A 122 -14.08 15.10 5.79
CA SER A 122 -15.46 15.50 5.49
C SER A 122 -15.58 16.04 4.06
N GLY A 123 -16.68 15.69 3.37
CA GLY A 123 -16.96 16.18 2.02
C GLY A 123 -16.27 15.45 0.88
N VAL A 124 -15.50 14.40 1.16
CA VAL A 124 -14.98 13.48 0.16
C VAL A 124 -15.75 12.16 0.15
N TRP A 125 -15.75 11.50 -0.97
CA TRP A 125 -16.14 10.10 -1.08
C TRP A 125 -14.89 9.23 -0.94
N VAL A 126 -15.06 8.05 -0.35
CA VAL A 126 -13.98 7.07 -0.14
C VAL A 126 -14.42 5.72 -0.71
N SER A 127 -13.53 5.08 -1.45
CA SER A 127 -13.76 3.77 -2.08
C SER A 127 -13.76 2.64 -1.05
N GLU A 128 -14.08 1.42 -1.49
CA GLU A 128 -13.63 0.21 -0.82
C GLU A 128 -12.08 0.22 -0.73
N ARG A 129 -11.55 -0.51 0.26
CA ARG A 129 -10.11 -0.62 0.46
C ARG A 129 -9.45 -1.38 -0.70
N TYR A 130 -8.37 -0.83 -1.23
CA TYR A 130 -7.56 -1.50 -2.25
C TYR A 130 -6.40 -2.31 -1.65
N VAL A 131 -5.90 -1.93 -0.46
CA VAL A 131 -4.85 -2.66 0.26
C VAL A 131 -5.25 -2.79 1.73
N PRO A 132 -5.33 -4.01 2.29
CA PRO A 132 -5.63 -4.22 3.69
C PRO A 132 -4.44 -3.89 4.57
N THR A 133 -4.67 -3.33 5.76
CA THR A 133 -3.65 -3.08 6.77
C THR A 133 -4.21 -3.22 8.19
N GLY A 134 -3.40 -2.94 9.18
CA GLY A 134 -3.74 -2.96 10.59
C GLY A 134 -2.52 -3.29 11.46
N ILE A 135 -2.67 -3.30 12.76
CA ILE A 135 -1.58 -3.64 13.69
C ILE A 135 -1.42 -5.16 13.74
N ALA A 136 -0.37 -5.67 13.13
CA ALA A 136 -0.08 -7.09 12.97
C ALA A 136 1.04 -7.58 13.90
N LEU A 137 0.98 -8.86 14.26
CA LEU A 137 2.06 -9.61 14.86
C LEU A 137 2.72 -10.48 13.81
N PHE A 138 4.03 -10.32 13.67
CA PHE A 138 4.89 -11.08 12.77
C PHE A 138 5.70 -12.11 13.53
N ALA A 139 5.84 -13.30 12.98
CA ALA A 139 6.78 -14.33 13.43
C ALA A 139 7.57 -14.85 12.23
N LEU A 140 8.71 -15.51 12.48
CA LEU A 140 9.45 -16.19 11.38
C LEU A 140 8.57 -17.27 10.76
N SER A 141 8.47 -17.31 9.43
CA SER A 141 7.72 -18.34 8.69
C SER A 141 8.19 -19.75 9.04
N SER A 142 9.47 -19.93 9.33
CA SER A 142 10.06 -21.20 9.74
C SER A 142 9.68 -21.65 11.14
N SER A 143 9.17 -20.76 12.01
CA SER A 143 8.93 -21.08 13.42
C SER A 143 7.58 -21.74 13.69
N GLN A 144 6.62 -21.67 12.75
CA GLN A 144 5.22 -22.10 12.95
C GLN A 144 4.62 -21.61 14.28
N SER A 145 5.00 -20.39 14.69
CA SER A 145 4.58 -19.79 15.94
C SER A 145 3.10 -19.40 15.87
N GLY A 146 2.33 -19.82 16.87
CA GLY A 146 0.99 -19.27 17.10
C GLY A 146 1.04 -17.93 17.82
N LEU A 147 -0.11 -17.45 18.28
CA LEU A 147 -0.20 -16.20 19.05
C LEU A 147 0.66 -16.25 20.33
N PRO A 148 1.22 -15.11 20.78
CA PRO A 148 1.89 -15.02 22.08
C PRO A 148 0.97 -15.42 23.21
N THR A 149 1.50 -16.15 24.19
CA THR A 149 0.77 -16.41 25.43
C THR A 149 0.80 -15.20 26.31
N ALA A 150 -0.26 -14.95 27.09
CA ALA A 150 -0.28 -13.88 28.09
C ALA A 150 0.93 -14.03 29.03
N ASN A 151 1.57 -12.90 29.37
CA ASN A 151 2.75 -12.82 30.24
C ASN A 151 4.08 -13.38 29.67
N ALA A 152 4.18 -13.57 28.35
CA ALA A 152 5.45 -13.87 27.72
C ALA A 152 6.41 -12.68 27.80
N GLN A 153 7.39 -12.74 28.73
CA GLN A 153 8.31 -11.63 29.00
C GLN A 153 9.15 -11.25 27.75
N SER A 154 9.18 -9.97 27.42
CA SER A 154 10.05 -9.35 26.40
C SER A 154 10.14 -10.12 25.08
N SER A 155 9.03 -10.71 24.66
CA SER A 155 9.01 -11.58 23.46
C SER A 155 8.55 -10.88 22.19
N ILE A 156 8.00 -9.66 22.30
CA ILE A 156 7.42 -8.90 21.18
C ILE A 156 8.20 -7.58 21.03
N ALA A 157 8.92 -7.42 19.93
CA ALA A 157 9.56 -6.15 19.61
C ALA A 157 8.58 -5.22 18.89
N ALA A 158 8.61 -3.94 19.23
CA ALA A 158 7.91 -2.90 18.48
C ALA A 158 8.72 -1.60 18.51
N GLN A 159 8.53 -0.77 17.49
CA GLN A 159 9.21 0.52 17.43
C GLN A 159 8.72 1.42 18.58
N LEU A 160 9.66 2.06 19.25
CA LEU A 160 9.40 2.98 20.37
C LEU A 160 8.38 4.07 19.97
N SER A 161 7.44 4.35 20.87
CA SER A 161 6.40 5.38 20.69
C SER A 161 5.47 5.16 19.49
N SER A 162 5.40 3.93 18.96
CA SER A 162 4.48 3.57 17.88
C SER A 162 3.12 3.12 18.43
N THR A 163 2.09 3.19 17.58
CA THR A 163 0.77 2.61 17.86
C THR A 163 0.86 1.11 18.13
N SER A 164 1.80 0.42 17.44
CA SER A 164 2.03 -1.01 17.63
C SER A 164 2.62 -1.32 19.01
N ALA A 165 3.55 -0.50 19.51
CA ALA A 165 4.09 -0.66 20.86
C ALA A 165 2.99 -0.49 21.92
N TRP A 166 2.16 0.54 21.76
CA TRP A 166 1.00 0.77 22.63
C TRP A 166 0.00 -0.41 22.60
N ALA A 167 -0.29 -0.94 21.41
CA ALA A 167 -1.18 -2.09 21.25
C ALA A 167 -0.62 -3.35 21.96
N VAL A 168 0.68 -3.60 21.87
CA VAL A 168 1.35 -4.70 22.61
C VAL A 168 1.20 -4.52 24.12
N SER A 169 1.50 -3.33 24.65
CA SER A 169 1.37 -3.04 26.08
C SER A 169 -0.06 -3.25 26.57
N ASN A 170 -1.06 -2.80 25.80
CA ASN A 170 -2.47 -2.97 26.19
C ASN A 170 -2.93 -4.44 26.11
N THR A 171 -2.43 -5.22 25.16
CA THR A 171 -2.91 -6.59 24.92
C THR A 171 -2.18 -7.61 25.78
N TYR A 172 -0.86 -7.46 25.92
CA TYR A 172 0.01 -8.45 26.58
C TYR A 172 0.73 -7.93 27.84
N GLY A 173 0.58 -6.63 28.15
CA GLY A 173 1.27 -5.96 29.25
C GLY A 173 2.69 -5.49 28.88
N ASP A 174 3.17 -4.46 29.58
CA ASP A 174 4.47 -3.82 29.33
C ASP A 174 5.65 -4.80 29.42
N ALA A 175 5.56 -5.82 30.27
CA ALA A 175 6.60 -6.84 30.43
C ALA A 175 6.82 -7.68 29.15
N SER A 176 5.84 -7.74 28.26
CA SER A 176 5.93 -8.46 26.98
C SER A 176 6.59 -7.64 25.87
N LEU A 177 6.61 -6.30 26.02
CA LEU A 177 7.14 -5.37 25.04
C LEU A 177 8.65 -5.22 25.16
N LYS A 178 9.34 -5.30 24.04
CA LYS A 178 10.72 -4.86 23.85
C LYS A 178 10.74 -3.69 22.86
N SER A 179 10.83 -2.47 23.39
CA SER A 179 10.93 -1.28 22.56
C SER A 179 12.28 -1.21 21.85
N VAL A 180 12.25 -0.92 20.55
CA VAL A 180 13.43 -0.78 19.67
C VAL A 180 13.39 0.55 18.93
N ALA A 181 14.52 1.00 18.41
CA ALA A 181 14.62 2.29 17.73
C ALA A 181 13.97 2.26 16.34
N SER A 182 14.04 1.12 15.65
CA SER A 182 13.55 0.98 14.28
C SER A 182 12.93 -0.41 14.03
N LEU A 183 12.13 -0.54 12.97
CA LEU A 183 11.63 -1.84 12.52
C LEU A 183 12.76 -2.73 11.98
N SER A 184 13.81 -2.16 11.38
CA SER A 184 14.99 -2.91 10.99
C SER A 184 15.65 -3.60 12.19
N ASP A 185 15.77 -2.90 13.33
CA ASP A 185 16.26 -3.49 14.58
C ASP A 185 15.30 -4.57 15.10
N ALA A 186 13.98 -4.35 15.00
CA ALA A 186 12.98 -5.32 15.42
C ALA A 186 13.14 -6.66 14.64
N PHE A 187 13.19 -6.58 13.31
CA PHE A 187 13.32 -7.78 12.46
C PHE A 187 14.72 -8.42 12.57
N SER A 188 15.78 -7.66 12.81
CA SER A 188 17.10 -8.19 13.13
C SER A 188 17.07 -9.01 14.44
N GLN A 189 16.38 -8.53 15.47
CA GLN A 189 16.23 -9.25 16.73
C GLN A 189 15.34 -10.49 16.60
N LEU A 190 14.31 -10.44 15.74
CA LEU A 190 13.47 -11.59 15.39
C LEU A 190 14.31 -12.68 14.69
N SER A 191 15.06 -12.29 13.66
CA SER A 191 15.95 -13.20 12.92
C SER A 191 17.05 -13.80 13.81
N GLY A 192 17.59 -13.01 14.74
CA GLY A 192 18.59 -13.45 15.71
C GLY A 192 18.03 -14.22 16.92
N GLY A 193 16.70 -14.43 16.99
CA GLY A 193 16.04 -15.17 18.07
C GLY A 193 16.00 -14.44 19.43
N SER A 194 16.33 -13.14 19.47
CA SER A 194 16.27 -12.33 20.70
C SER A 194 14.83 -11.95 21.09
N VAL A 195 13.92 -11.96 20.14
CA VAL A 195 12.46 -11.86 20.32
C VAL A 195 11.79 -12.94 19.46
N LYS A 196 10.55 -13.28 19.78
CA LYS A 196 9.76 -14.26 19.03
C LYS A 196 8.80 -13.61 18.04
N TYR A 197 8.45 -12.35 18.28
CA TYR A 197 7.47 -11.61 17.49
C TYR A 197 7.93 -10.18 17.26
N VAL A 198 7.41 -9.60 16.17
CA VAL A 198 7.46 -8.16 15.92
C VAL A 198 6.02 -7.67 15.79
N ALA A 199 5.71 -6.53 16.40
CA ALA A 199 4.45 -5.83 16.20
C ALA A 199 4.69 -4.58 15.37
N ALA A 200 3.95 -4.45 14.27
CA ALA A 200 4.02 -3.31 13.36
C ALA A 200 2.69 -3.18 12.58
N ASP A 201 2.50 -2.06 11.88
CA ASP A 201 1.53 -1.99 10.79
C ASP A 201 1.84 -3.08 9.76
N ALA A 202 0.83 -3.72 9.21
CA ALA A 202 1.00 -4.89 8.34
C ALA A 202 1.81 -4.57 7.07
N ILE A 203 1.51 -3.45 6.41
CA ILE A 203 2.21 -3.02 5.20
C ILE A 203 3.65 -2.62 5.51
N ILE A 204 3.81 -1.75 6.51
CA ILE A 204 5.13 -1.21 6.88
C ILE A 204 6.03 -2.33 7.44
N GLY A 205 5.45 -3.22 8.26
CA GLY A 205 6.15 -4.36 8.84
C GLY A 205 6.58 -5.37 7.78
N MET A 206 5.69 -5.76 6.88
CA MET A 206 6.00 -6.69 5.79
C MET A 206 7.09 -6.11 4.88
N TYR A 207 6.99 -4.84 4.52
CA TYR A 207 8.03 -4.16 3.73
C TYR A 207 9.38 -4.14 4.45
N ALA A 208 9.40 -3.79 5.74
CA ALA A 208 10.64 -3.76 6.52
C ALA A 208 11.28 -5.15 6.64
N ALA A 209 10.48 -6.21 6.82
CA ALA A 209 10.94 -7.59 6.82
C ALA A 209 11.52 -8.00 5.45
N HIS A 210 10.79 -7.67 4.37
CA HIS A 210 11.24 -7.95 2.99
C HIS A 210 12.58 -7.29 2.67
N VAL A 211 12.73 -6.00 2.97
CA VAL A 211 13.99 -5.26 2.76
C VAL A 211 15.12 -5.83 3.62
N ALA A 212 14.82 -6.29 4.84
CA ALA A 212 15.80 -6.94 5.72
C ALA A 212 16.14 -8.39 5.30
N GLY A 213 15.45 -8.96 4.32
CA GLY A 213 15.61 -10.35 3.89
C GLY A 213 15.14 -11.37 4.95
N VAL A 214 14.19 -11.00 5.81
CA VAL A 214 13.62 -11.84 6.85
C VAL A 214 12.25 -12.36 6.39
N ASP A 215 12.13 -13.69 6.26
CA ASP A 215 10.87 -14.32 5.89
C ASP A 215 9.97 -14.46 7.10
N VAL A 216 8.81 -13.81 7.07
CA VAL A 216 7.86 -13.71 8.18
C VAL A 216 6.43 -13.98 7.71
N ASP A 217 5.61 -14.46 8.64
CA ASP A 217 4.16 -14.55 8.49
C ASP A 217 3.46 -13.67 9.53
N ILE A 218 2.31 -13.14 9.15
CA ILE A 218 1.38 -12.50 10.09
C ILE A 218 0.67 -13.62 10.84
N VAL A 219 0.85 -13.68 12.16
CA VAL A 219 0.30 -14.72 13.03
C VAL A 219 -0.86 -14.25 13.89
N GLY A 220 -1.17 -12.97 13.85
CA GLY A 220 -2.30 -12.37 14.55
C GLY A 220 -2.41 -10.86 14.31
N MET A 221 -3.57 -10.31 14.63
CA MET A 221 -3.84 -8.87 14.59
C MET A 221 -4.12 -8.35 16.01
N LEU A 222 -3.58 -7.18 16.35
CA LEU A 222 -3.81 -6.52 17.65
C LEU A 222 -4.99 -5.55 17.63
N ALA A 223 -5.55 -5.29 16.46
CA ALA A 223 -6.76 -4.50 16.25
C ALA A 223 -7.53 -5.07 15.06
N GLN A 224 -8.79 -4.67 14.92
CA GLN A 224 -9.56 -5.02 13.70
C GLN A 224 -8.82 -4.50 12.46
N PRO A 225 -8.69 -5.32 11.41
CA PRO A 225 -8.08 -4.89 10.18
C PRO A 225 -8.77 -3.66 9.58
N SER A 226 -7.98 -2.69 9.16
CA SER A 226 -8.38 -1.53 8.36
C SER A 226 -7.87 -1.68 6.93
N GLY A 227 -7.80 -0.60 6.18
CA GLY A 227 -7.23 -0.60 4.84
C GLY A 227 -7.17 0.79 4.25
N TYR A 228 -6.32 0.91 3.26
CA TYR A 228 -6.19 2.14 2.50
C TYR A 228 -7.19 2.18 1.36
N CYS A 229 -7.81 3.33 1.20
CA CYS A 229 -8.88 3.62 0.26
C CYS A 229 -8.47 4.77 -0.65
N ILE A 230 -9.23 4.94 -1.73
CA ILE A 230 -9.08 6.05 -2.67
C ILE A 230 -10.15 7.09 -2.33
N ALA A 231 -9.77 8.36 -2.29
CA ALA A 231 -10.74 9.45 -2.15
C ALA A 231 -10.91 10.24 -3.45
N ALA A 232 -12.13 10.70 -3.66
CA ALA A 232 -12.50 11.62 -4.75
C ALA A 232 -13.51 12.66 -4.24
N SER A 233 -13.79 13.68 -5.06
CA SER A 233 -14.87 14.62 -4.75
C SER A 233 -16.22 13.87 -4.61
N SER A 234 -16.94 14.12 -3.52
CA SER A 234 -18.25 13.49 -3.27
C SER A 234 -19.31 13.84 -4.32
N THR A 235 -19.12 14.93 -5.05
CA THR A 235 -20.05 15.41 -6.10
C THR A 235 -19.77 14.80 -7.47
N ASN A 236 -18.65 14.09 -7.68
CA ASN A 236 -18.25 13.51 -8.95
C ASN A 236 -18.67 12.05 -9.08
N ALA A 237 -19.97 11.82 -9.37
CA ALA A 237 -20.56 10.48 -9.39
C ALA A 237 -19.93 9.57 -10.47
N ASP A 238 -19.64 10.11 -11.65
CA ASP A 238 -19.07 9.33 -12.76
C ASP A 238 -17.66 8.83 -12.44
N LEU A 239 -16.82 9.70 -11.84
CA LEU A 239 -15.47 9.30 -11.43
C LEU A 239 -15.50 8.26 -10.33
N LYS A 240 -16.40 8.40 -9.35
CA LYS A 240 -16.57 7.40 -8.28
C LYS A 240 -16.88 6.03 -8.87
N THR A 241 -17.90 5.94 -9.73
CA THR A 241 -18.30 4.68 -10.37
C THR A 241 -17.15 4.09 -11.20
N ALA A 242 -16.41 4.91 -11.92
CA ALA A 242 -15.27 4.45 -12.72
C ALA A 242 -14.13 3.91 -11.85
N VAL A 243 -13.80 4.59 -10.74
CA VAL A 243 -12.76 4.15 -9.81
C VAL A 243 -13.17 2.88 -9.07
N GLU A 244 -14.42 2.79 -8.59
CA GLU A 244 -14.95 1.57 -7.96
C GLU A 244 -14.84 0.36 -8.89
N GLY A 245 -15.29 0.50 -10.14
CA GLY A 245 -15.22 -0.57 -11.12
C GLY A 245 -13.80 -0.98 -11.44
N ALA A 246 -12.86 -0.02 -11.54
CA ALA A 246 -11.45 -0.32 -11.77
C ALA A 246 -10.84 -1.07 -10.57
N VAL A 247 -11.07 -0.64 -9.33
CA VAL A 247 -10.56 -1.31 -8.13
C VAL A 247 -11.12 -2.73 -8.00
N GLU A 248 -12.43 -2.92 -8.23
CA GLU A 248 -13.06 -4.24 -8.22
C GLU A 248 -12.43 -5.17 -9.27
N GLN A 249 -12.21 -4.67 -10.50
CA GLN A 249 -11.57 -5.42 -11.57
C GLN A 249 -10.12 -5.81 -11.21
N LEU A 250 -9.32 -4.88 -10.71
CA LEU A 250 -7.92 -5.09 -10.34
C LEU A 250 -7.79 -6.04 -9.14
N THR A 251 -8.74 -6.02 -8.21
CA THR A 251 -8.81 -6.95 -7.10
C THR A 251 -9.18 -8.36 -7.58
N SER A 252 -10.24 -8.48 -8.38
CA SER A 252 -10.75 -9.77 -8.83
C SER A 252 -9.80 -10.50 -9.78
N ASN A 253 -9.02 -9.78 -10.60
CA ASN A 253 -8.03 -10.36 -11.50
C ASN A 253 -6.64 -10.55 -10.85
N GLY A 254 -6.48 -10.19 -9.57
CA GLY A 254 -5.26 -10.42 -8.78
C GLY A 254 -4.13 -9.41 -9.01
N VAL A 255 -4.34 -8.33 -9.76
CA VAL A 255 -3.30 -7.30 -10.01
C VAL A 255 -2.85 -6.64 -8.72
N ILE A 256 -3.77 -6.35 -7.79
CA ILE A 256 -3.43 -5.78 -6.48
C ILE A 256 -2.45 -6.71 -5.73
N GLY A 257 -2.75 -8.01 -5.67
CA GLY A 257 -1.87 -8.98 -5.01
C GLY A 257 -0.48 -9.11 -5.66
N ILE A 258 -0.37 -8.92 -6.97
CA ILE A 258 0.93 -8.88 -7.68
C ILE A 258 1.71 -7.61 -7.27
N ILE A 259 1.05 -6.47 -7.16
CA ILE A 259 1.66 -5.21 -6.71
C ILE A 259 2.14 -5.35 -5.26
N GLU A 260 1.31 -5.89 -4.36
CA GLU A 260 1.71 -6.18 -2.98
C GLU A 260 2.94 -7.10 -2.94
N ALA A 261 2.91 -8.22 -3.67
CA ALA A 261 4.02 -9.16 -3.72
C ALA A 261 5.32 -8.53 -4.24
N LYS A 262 5.25 -7.60 -5.19
CA LYS A 262 6.40 -6.84 -5.69
C LYS A 262 7.08 -6.02 -4.58
N TRP A 263 6.29 -5.36 -3.73
CA TRP A 263 6.81 -4.45 -2.71
C TRP A 263 7.07 -5.12 -1.37
N LEU A 264 6.26 -6.11 -1.02
CA LEU A 264 6.22 -6.73 0.31
C LEU A 264 6.80 -8.15 0.34
N GLY A 265 7.20 -8.68 -0.82
CA GLY A 265 7.67 -10.06 -0.98
C GLY A 265 6.53 -11.08 -1.10
N LYS A 266 5.35 -10.80 -0.56
CA LYS A 266 4.11 -11.58 -0.71
C LYS A 266 2.89 -10.67 -0.56
N ALA A 267 1.74 -11.09 -1.10
CA ALA A 267 0.48 -10.40 -0.86
C ALA A 267 0.03 -10.59 0.60
N ILE A 268 -0.68 -9.60 1.12
CA ILE A 268 -1.25 -9.65 2.47
C ILE A 268 -2.64 -10.29 2.41
N ASP A 269 -2.83 -11.34 3.23
CA ASP A 269 -4.11 -11.99 3.42
C ASP A 269 -4.38 -12.14 4.92
N PHE A 270 -5.47 -11.56 5.39
CA PHE A 270 -5.91 -11.68 6.79
C PHE A 270 -6.96 -12.78 6.98
N THR A 271 -7.26 -13.55 5.95
CA THR A 271 -8.23 -14.66 6.04
C THR A 271 -7.77 -15.69 7.05
N GLY A 272 -8.59 -15.93 8.09
CA GLY A 272 -8.25 -16.87 9.15
C GLY A 272 -7.21 -16.38 10.15
N ILE A 273 -6.80 -15.11 10.11
CA ILE A 273 -5.92 -14.51 11.11
C ILE A 273 -6.75 -14.02 12.30
N ASP A 274 -6.41 -14.50 13.49
CA ASP A 274 -7.10 -14.12 14.72
C ASP A 274 -6.83 -12.66 15.09
N VAL A 275 -7.89 -11.97 15.53
CA VAL A 275 -7.80 -10.64 16.16
C VAL A 275 -7.78 -10.81 17.67
N VAL A 276 -6.65 -10.49 18.29
CA VAL A 276 -6.46 -10.67 19.74
C VAL A 276 -7.32 -9.65 20.50
N GLY A 277 -8.04 -10.12 21.51
CA GLY A 277 -8.93 -9.27 22.32
C GLY A 277 -10.34 -9.04 21.76
N ALA A 278 -10.64 -9.49 20.54
CA ALA A 278 -12.01 -9.40 20.01
C ALA A 278 -13.00 -10.34 20.72
N ALA A 279 -12.51 -11.44 21.30
CA ALA A 279 -13.34 -12.45 21.96
C ALA A 279 -13.83 -12.08 23.36
N SER A 280 -13.30 -11.02 23.99
CA SER A 280 -13.67 -10.64 25.37
C SER A 280 -14.89 -9.71 25.47
N LYS A 281 -15.46 -9.23 24.36
CA LYS A 281 -16.63 -8.32 24.38
C LYS A 281 -17.98 -9.02 24.13
N SER A 282 -18.02 -10.31 23.87
CA SER A 282 -19.27 -11.01 23.53
C SER A 282 -19.90 -11.83 24.67
N VAL A 283 -19.32 -11.82 25.88
CA VAL A 283 -19.82 -12.69 26.99
C VAL A 283 -20.60 -11.92 28.07
N ASP A 284 -20.55 -10.59 28.11
CA ASP A 284 -21.18 -9.82 29.20
C ASP A 284 -22.54 -9.16 28.84
N ALA A 285 -23.17 -9.55 27.74
CA ALA A 285 -24.44 -8.93 27.33
C ALA A 285 -25.70 -9.75 27.63
N ASP A 286 -25.60 -10.92 28.31
CA ASP A 286 -26.77 -11.80 28.49
C ASP A 286 -26.91 -12.37 29.91
N SER A 287 -26.70 -11.55 30.94
CA SER A 287 -27.02 -11.94 32.32
C SER A 287 -27.56 -10.79 33.16
N ASP A 288 -28.61 -10.11 32.68
CA ASP A 288 -29.46 -9.35 33.61
C ASP A 288 -30.88 -9.14 33.05
N THR A 289 -31.67 -10.20 33.00
CA THR A 289 -33.13 -10.06 32.95
C THR A 289 -33.78 -11.29 33.58
N ALA A 290 -33.65 -11.40 34.90
CA ALA A 290 -34.56 -12.19 35.70
C ALA A 290 -35.22 -11.27 36.74
N VAL A 291 -36.19 -10.47 36.30
CA VAL A 291 -37.10 -9.76 37.21
C VAL A 291 -38.15 -10.73 37.72
N LYS A 292 -38.06 -10.99 38.99
CA LYS A 292 -39.11 -11.62 39.79
C LYS A 292 -40.43 -10.86 39.66
N THR A 293 -41.44 -11.54 39.10
CA THR A 293 -42.85 -11.22 39.39
C THR A 293 -43.23 -12.04 40.60
N THR A 294 -43.49 -11.36 41.71
CA THR A 294 -44.23 -11.94 42.85
C THR A 294 -45.44 -11.07 43.07
N THR A 295 -46.59 -11.65 42.92
CA THR A 295 -47.93 -11.24 43.28
C THR A 295 -48.05 -10.90 44.78
N GLU A 296 -48.67 -9.78 45.10
CA GLU A 296 -49.85 -9.63 46.01
C GLU A 296 -50.50 -8.30 45.75
#